data_ec2dbc3e4aaff404707625066b5d1cfa
#
_entry.id   ec2dbc3e4aaff404707625066b5d1cfa
#
_cell.length_a   1.000
_cell.length_b   1.000
_cell.length_c   1.000
_cell.angle_alpha   90.00
_cell.angle_beta   90.00
_cell.angle_gamma   90.00
#
_symmetry.space_group_name_H-M   'P 1'
#
loop_
_entity.id
_entity.type
_entity.pdbx_description
1 polymer ?
#
loop_
_entity_poly.entity_id
_entity_poly.type
_entity_poly.pdbx_seq_one_letter_code
_entity_poly.pdbx_strand_id
1 'polypeptide(L)' 'MENIKIRCRSCGKELEGHPSKTVSCGCPNMATIRGDKISAVDLSNVIMLNS' A
#
# COMPACT_ATOMS: atom_id res chain seq x y z
N MET A 1 -13.64 -1.45 12.04
CA MET A 1 -12.21 -1.10 11.98
C MET A 1 -11.87 -0.59 10.61
N GLU A 2 -10.97 0.36 10.59
CA GLU A 2 -10.60 0.99 9.32
C GLU A 2 -9.50 0.21 8.65
N ASN A 3 -9.58 0.14 7.33
CA ASN A 3 -8.56 -0.50 6.54
C ASN A 3 -7.37 0.44 6.36
N ILE A 4 -6.19 -0.16 6.20
CA ILE A 4 -5.00 0.61 5.87
C ILE A 4 -5.15 1.17 4.47
N LYS A 5 -4.79 2.42 4.29
CA LYS A 5 -4.83 3.07 2.99
C LYS A 5 -3.50 3.75 2.75
N ILE A 6 -2.90 3.47 1.60
CA ILE A 6 -1.60 4.02 1.25
C ILE A 6 -1.61 4.54 -0.17
N ARG A 7 -0.61 5.35 -0.49
CA ARG A 7 -0.41 5.84 -1.84
C ARG A 7 1.04 5.59 -2.23
N CYS A 8 1.24 5.00 -3.38
CA CYS A 8 2.58 4.77 -3.91
C CYS A 8 3.06 6.04 -4.63
N ARG A 9 4.18 6.60 -4.16
CA ARG A 9 4.70 7.82 -4.76
C ARG A 9 5.28 7.57 -6.16
N SER A 10 5.73 6.35 -6.42
CA SER A 10 6.33 6.04 -7.71
C SER A 10 5.34 6.10 -8.85
N CYS A 11 4.12 5.58 -8.63
CA CYS A 11 3.12 5.54 -9.68
C CYS A 11 1.88 6.38 -9.36
N GLY A 12 1.77 6.88 -8.14
CA GLY A 12 0.64 7.70 -7.73
C GLY A 12 -0.64 6.91 -7.45
N LYS A 13 -0.57 5.60 -7.46
CA LYS A 13 -1.75 4.77 -7.26
C LYS A 13 -2.04 4.63 -5.77
N GLU A 14 -3.32 4.72 -5.42
CA GLU A 14 -3.77 4.51 -4.05
C GLU A 14 -4.23 3.09 -3.86
N LEU A 15 -3.88 2.53 -2.71
CA LEU A 15 -4.26 1.17 -2.34
C LEU A 15 -4.99 1.19 -1.02
N GLU A 16 -6.00 0.35 -0.91
CA GLU A 16 -6.71 0.17 0.35
C GLU A 16 -6.54 -1.28 0.78
N GLY A 17 -6.01 -1.48 1.97
CA GLY A 17 -5.79 -2.81 2.51
C GLY A 17 -7.11 -3.49 2.81
N HIS A 18 -7.07 -4.82 2.76
CA HIS A 18 -8.24 -5.63 3.03
C HIS A 18 -7.81 -6.84 3.86
N PRO A 19 -8.56 -7.20 4.90
CA PRO A 19 -8.12 -8.29 5.79
C PRO A 19 -8.03 -9.63 5.09
N SER A 20 -8.76 -9.83 4.01
CA SER A 20 -8.78 -11.10 3.31
C SER A 20 -8.14 -11.05 1.93
N LYS A 21 -7.52 -9.93 1.57
CA LYS A 21 -6.96 -9.78 0.23
C LYS A 21 -5.58 -9.16 0.29
N THR A 22 -4.77 -9.47 -0.71
CA THR A 22 -3.50 -8.82 -0.92
C THR A 22 -3.64 -7.87 -2.10
N VAL A 23 -3.25 -6.61 -1.91
CA VAL A 23 -3.32 -5.61 -2.97
C VAL A 23 -1.93 -5.04 -3.20
N SER A 24 -1.66 -4.70 -4.45
CA SER A 24 -0.37 -4.12 -4.81
C SER A 24 -0.55 -3.08 -5.89
N CYS A 25 0.42 -2.18 -6.01
CA CYS A 25 0.33 -1.10 -6.97
C CYS A 25 0.81 -1.50 -8.36
N GLY A 26 1.54 -2.58 -8.47
CA GLY A 26 2.03 -3.05 -9.76
C GLY A 26 3.15 -2.21 -10.36
N CYS A 27 3.70 -1.27 -9.62
CA CYS A 27 4.81 -0.45 -10.10
C CYS A 27 6.15 -1.05 -9.65
N PRO A 28 7.29 -0.56 -10.16
CA PRO A 28 8.59 -1.11 -9.77
C PRO A 28 8.85 -1.07 -8.27
N ASN A 29 8.21 -0.15 -7.54
CA ASN A 29 8.34 -0.12 -6.08
C ASN A 29 7.63 -1.28 -5.40
N MET A 30 6.68 -1.91 -6.10
CA MET A 30 5.97 -3.10 -5.64
C MET A 30 5.34 -2.91 -4.26
N ALA A 31 4.74 -1.73 -4.04
CA ALA A 31 4.04 -1.49 -2.79
C ALA A 31 2.89 -2.47 -2.65
N THR A 32 2.85 -3.19 -1.55
CA THR A 32 1.89 -4.27 -1.34
C THR A 32 1.32 -4.17 0.06
N ILE A 33 0.02 -4.37 0.18
CA ILE A 33 -0.65 -4.48 1.47
C ILE A 33 -1.19 -5.89 1.60
N ARG A 34 -0.80 -6.55 2.68
CA ARG A 34 -1.27 -7.90 2.97
C ARG A 34 -1.87 -7.90 4.37
N GLY A 35 -3.20 -7.86 4.43
CA GLY A 35 -3.87 -7.74 5.70
C GLY A 35 -3.53 -6.39 6.35
N ASP A 36 -2.80 -6.44 7.44
CA ASP A 36 -2.38 -5.24 8.15
C ASP A 36 -0.89 -4.94 7.96
N LYS A 37 -0.25 -5.62 7.00
CA LYS A 37 1.18 -5.46 6.76
C LYS A 37 1.42 -4.79 5.42
N ILE A 38 2.42 -3.94 5.39
CA ILE A 38 2.78 -3.20 4.18
C ILE A 38 4.22 -3.56 3.81
N SER A 39 4.43 -3.83 2.53
CA SER A 39 5.75 -4.12 2.00
C SER A 39 5.99 -3.31 0.74
N ALA A 40 7.23 -2.96 0.50
CA ALA A 40 7.62 -2.26 -0.72
C ALA A 40 9.12 -2.36 -0.87
N VAL A 41 9.60 -2.18 -2.10
CA VAL A 41 11.04 -2.10 -2.35
C VAL A 41 11.62 -0.90 -1.60
N ASP A 42 10.90 0.21 -1.62
CA ASP A 42 11.30 1.42 -0.91
C ASP A 42 10.09 1.96 -0.15
N LEU A 43 10.06 1.71 1.16
CA LEU A 43 8.95 2.16 1.99
C LEU A 43 8.87 3.68 2.11
N SER A 44 9.96 4.38 1.84
CA SER A 44 9.91 5.84 1.87
C SER A 44 9.08 6.40 0.72
N ASN A 45 8.80 5.59 -0.30
CA ASN A 45 7.91 5.96 -1.39
C ASN A 45 6.46 5.55 -1.14
N VAL A 46 6.14 5.15 0.07
CA VAL A 46 4.78 4.77 0.45
C VAL A 46 4.26 5.80 1.44
N ILE A 47 3.12 6.40 1.12
CA ILE A 47 2.50 7.42 1.96
C ILE A 47 1.30 6.81 2.65
N MET A 48 1.24 6.93 3.97
CA MET A 48 0.07 6.50 4.74
C MET A 48 -1.01 7.55 4.61
N LEU A 49 -2.18 7.14 4.10
CA LEU A 49 -3.27 8.07 3.84
C LEU A 49 -4.33 8.08 4.93
N ASN A 50 -4.52 6.97 5.61
CA ASN A 50 -5.51 6.95 6.65
C ASN A 50 -4.96 7.55 7.94
N SER A 51 -5.81 8.17 8.65
CA SER A 51 -5.42 8.82 9.90
C SER A 51 -6.08 8.14 11.08
#